data_56f6ff84135b42087c4014b0c3dbfa59
#
_entry.id   56f6ff84135b42087c4014b0c3dbfa59
#
_cell.length_a   1.000
_cell.length_b   1.000
_cell.length_c   1.000
_cell.angle_alpha   90.00
_cell.angle_beta   90.00
_cell.angle_gamma   90.00
#
_symmetry.space_group_name_H-M   'P 1'
#
loop_
_entity.id
_entity.type
_entity.pdbx_description
1 polymer ?
#
loop_
_entity_poly.entity_id
_entity_poly.type
_entity_poly.pdbx_seq_one_letter_code
_entity_poly.pdbx_strand_id
1 'polypeptide(L)'
;ADEKKAIKGIPWGTLVMICGVGVLVNVIDTMGGITLVSDFLSSFMSARTAAPIMSATSGILSWVSSTTGVVMPTLYPIAAEICEKFSSVNYVDVIAGITATSFAAAISPLSTGGAIIMSSYSAAKETTTVEMNKMFKTLFLLSVANVLVNVALSALGVFNLGGLF
;
A
#
# COMPACT_ATOMS: atom_id res chain seq x y z
N ALA A 1 -13.35 -18.35 -28.20
CA ALA A 1 -13.48 -17.35 -27.12
C ALA A 1 -14.05 -16.07 -27.73
N ASP A 2 -15.06 -15.48 -27.12
CA ASP A 2 -15.64 -14.21 -27.60
C ASP A 2 -14.75 -13.05 -27.14
N GLU A 3 -13.90 -12.55 -28.03
CA GLU A 3 -12.95 -11.46 -27.78
C GLU A 3 -13.66 -10.20 -27.26
N LYS A 4 -14.84 -9.88 -27.81
CA LYS A 4 -15.62 -8.71 -27.39
C LYS A 4 -16.07 -8.82 -25.94
N LYS A 5 -16.42 -10.02 -25.49
CA LYS A 5 -16.81 -10.30 -24.12
C LYS A 5 -15.61 -10.21 -23.18
N ALA A 6 -14.45 -10.70 -23.62
CA ALA A 6 -13.20 -10.59 -22.87
C ALA A 6 -12.77 -9.12 -22.69
N ILE A 7 -12.80 -8.33 -23.77
CA ILE A 7 -12.45 -6.89 -23.74
C ILE A 7 -13.39 -6.10 -22.83
N LYS A 8 -14.70 -6.41 -22.84
CA LYS A 8 -15.67 -5.77 -21.94
C LYS A 8 -15.45 -6.12 -20.47
N GLY A 9 -14.85 -7.29 -20.18
CA GLY A 9 -14.52 -7.72 -18.82
C GLY A 9 -13.25 -7.06 -18.23
N ILE A 10 -12.47 -6.35 -19.04
CA ILE A 10 -11.26 -5.66 -18.59
C ILE A 10 -11.64 -4.45 -17.73
N PRO A 11 -11.02 -4.28 -16.54
CA PRO A 11 -11.26 -3.13 -15.67
C PRO A 11 -10.54 -1.87 -16.19
N TRP A 12 -10.99 -1.33 -17.31
CA TRP A 12 -10.37 -0.20 -18.00
C TRP A 12 -10.14 1.01 -17.10
N GLY A 13 -11.07 1.31 -16.20
CA GLY A 13 -10.93 2.41 -15.24
C GLY A 13 -9.70 2.24 -14.35
N THR A 14 -9.47 1.03 -13.86
CA THR A 14 -8.29 0.71 -13.03
C THR A 14 -7.01 0.81 -13.84
N LEU A 15 -6.98 0.31 -15.06
CA LEU A 15 -5.81 0.38 -15.93
C LEU A 15 -5.44 1.83 -16.26
N VAL A 16 -6.42 2.65 -16.65
CA VAL A 16 -6.21 4.08 -16.93
C VAL A 16 -5.70 4.81 -15.69
N MET A 17 -6.25 4.51 -14.52
CA MET A 17 -5.79 5.09 -13.25
C MET A 17 -4.33 4.72 -12.95
N ILE A 18 -3.95 3.45 -13.08
CA ILE A 18 -2.58 2.98 -12.83
C ILE A 18 -1.60 3.63 -13.82
N CYS A 19 -1.96 3.69 -15.11
CA CYS A 19 -1.13 4.36 -16.12
C CYS A 19 -0.99 5.86 -15.82
N GLY A 20 -2.09 6.52 -15.43
CA GLY A 20 -2.07 7.95 -15.08
C GLY A 20 -1.18 8.23 -13.87
N VAL A 21 -1.30 7.43 -12.80
CA VAL A 21 -0.42 7.54 -11.63
C VAL A 21 1.03 7.29 -12.01
N GLY A 22 1.31 6.29 -12.86
CA GLY A 22 2.67 6.01 -13.34
C GLY A 22 3.29 7.20 -14.09
N VAL A 23 2.52 7.89 -14.93
CA VAL A 23 2.97 9.12 -15.60
C VAL A 23 3.27 10.23 -14.60
N LEU A 24 2.38 10.46 -13.62
CA LEU A 24 2.60 11.47 -12.58
C LEU A 24 3.84 11.17 -11.74
N VAL A 25 4.03 9.91 -11.35
CA VAL A 25 5.24 9.48 -10.61
C VAL A 25 6.49 9.75 -11.43
N ASN A 26 6.48 9.46 -12.73
CA ASN A 26 7.62 9.74 -13.62
C ASN A 26 7.92 11.24 -13.72
N VAL A 27 6.89 12.08 -13.80
CA VAL A 27 7.06 13.55 -13.77
C VAL A 27 7.66 14.01 -12.45
N ILE A 28 7.17 13.49 -11.31
CA ILE A 28 7.71 13.82 -9.99
C ILE A 28 9.17 13.39 -9.87
N ASP A 29 9.52 12.21 -10.41
CA ASP A 29 10.87 11.68 -10.42
C ASP A 29 11.83 12.59 -11.23
N THR A 30 11.44 12.95 -12.45
CA THR A 30 12.23 13.87 -13.30
C THR A 30 12.43 15.25 -12.67
N MET A 31 11.53 15.68 -11.80
CA MET A 31 11.63 16.92 -11.01
C MET A 31 12.43 16.77 -9.71
N GLY A 32 12.96 15.58 -9.42
CA GLY A 32 13.69 15.28 -8.19
C GLY A 32 12.80 15.08 -6.95
N GLY A 33 11.48 14.95 -7.15
CA GLY A 33 10.53 14.81 -6.04
C GLY A 33 10.67 13.48 -5.31
N ILE A 34 10.99 12.39 -6.02
CA ILE A 34 11.23 11.08 -5.38
C ILE A 34 12.48 11.16 -4.50
N THR A 35 13.57 11.76 -5.00
CA THR A 35 14.81 11.97 -4.24
C THR A 35 14.55 12.80 -2.98
N LEU A 36 13.76 13.88 -3.09
CA LEU A 36 13.41 14.72 -1.95
C LEU A 36 12.64 13.96 -0.87
N VAL A 37 11.65 13.16 -1.25
CA VAL A 37 10.89 12.32 -0.30
C VAL A 37 11.75 11.23 0.29
N SER A 38 12.61 10.61 -0.51
CA SER A 38 13.58 9.59 -0.09
C SER A 38 14.60 10.17 0.90
N ASP A 39 15.12 11.39 0.67
CA ASP A 39 16.01 12.10 1.59
C ASP A 39 15.31 12.39 2.92
N PHE A 40 14.10 12.90 2.86
CA PHE A 40 13.30 13.17 4.05
C PHE A 40 13.07 11.89 4.86
N LEU A 41 12.59 10.82 4.22
CA LEU A 41 12.34 9.55 4.90
C LEU A 41 13.64 8.95 5.45
N SER A 42 14.73 8.94 4.67
CA SER A 42 16.01 8.38 5.10
C SER A 42 16.64 9.14 6.25
N SER A 43 16.30 10.41 6.48
CA SER A 43 16.77 11.17 7.64
C SER A 43 16.30 10.59 8.98
N PHE A 44 15.20 9.86 9.00
CA PHE A 44 14.64 9.18 10.19
C PHE A 44 14.93 7.67 10.21
N MET A 45 15.61 7.16 9.18
CA MET A 45 15.85 5.74 8.98
C MET A 45 17.32 5.39 9.26
N SER A 46 17.51 4.12 9.59
CA SER A 46 18.80 3.43 9.55
C SER A 46 18.62 2.17 8.72
N ALA A 47 19.69 1.49 8.38
CA ALA A 47 19.62 0.23 7.63
C ALA A 47 18.67 -0.81 8.27
N ARG A 48 18.55 -0.82 9.61
CA ARG A 48 17.66 -1.75 10.34
C ARG A 48 16.19 -1.29 10.37
N THR A 49 15.95 0.00 10.28
CA THR A 49 14.59 0.57 10.42
C THR A 49 13.96 0.93 9.08
N ALA A 50 14.72 0.85 7.98
CA ALA A 50 14.22 1.22 6.65
C ALA A 50 12.98 0.38 6.25
N ALA A 51 13.05 -0.95 6.34
CA ALA A 51 11.93 -1.82 5.98
C ALA A 51 10.70 -1.59 6.89
N PRO A 52 10.79 -1.57 8.23
CA PRO A 52 9.62 -1.31 9.08
C PRO A 52 9.04 0.11 8.91
N ILE A 53 9.85 1.14 8.70
CA ILE A 53 9.35 2.51 8.47
C ILE A 53 8.63 2.58 7.11
N MET A 54 9.19 1.99 6.05
CA MET A 54 8.53 1.91 4.75
C MET A 54 7.21 1.12 4.81
N SER A 55 7.19 0.02 5.59
CA SER A 55 5.98 -0.74 5.86
C SER A 55 4.92 0.10 6.59
N ALA A 56 5.30 0.84 7.63
CA ALA A 56 4.40 1.74 8.34
C ALA A 56 3.84 2.84 7.43
N THR A 57 4.70 3.47 6.64
CA THR A 57 4.31 4.50 5.66
C THR A 57 3.30 3.95 4.65
N SER A 58 3.55 2.75 4.12
CA SER A 58 2.64 2.10 3.16
C SER A 58 1.28 1.80 3.77
N GLY A 59 1.26 1.32 5.02
CA GLY A 59 0.02 1.05 5.75
C GLY A 59 -0.82 2.30 5.98
N ILE A 60 -0.19 3.39 6.44
CA ILE A 60 -0.86 4.68 6.68
C ILE A 60 -1.44 5.24 5.38
N LEU A 61 -0.67 5.23 4.29
CA LEU A 61 -1.16 5.68 2.98
C LEU A 61 -2.31 4.80 2.47
N SER A 62 -2.24 3.49 2.68
CA SER A 62 -3.27 2.55 2.25
C SER A 62 -4.58 2.67 3.04
N TRP A 63 -4.57 3.28 4.23
CA TRP A 63 -5.81 3.55 4.97
C TRP A 63 -6.76 4.47 4.21
N VAL A 64 -6.23 5.40 3.42
CA VAL A 64 -7.01 6.46 2.77
C VAL A 64 -6.93 6.43 1.23
N SER A 65 -6.19 5.47 0.67
CA SER A 65 -5.97 5.41 -0.77
C SER A 65 -6.02 3.98 -1.33
N SER A 66 -5.84 3.84 -2.63
CA SER A 66 -5.77 2.54 -3.31
C SER A 66 -4.36 1.96 -3.18
N THR A 67 -4.25 0.77 -2.61
CA THR A 67 -2.98 0.03 -2.46
C THR A 67 -2.28 -0.16 -3.81
N THR A 68 -2.96 -0.73 -4.79
CA THR A 68 -2.39 -1.05 -6.11
C THR A 68 -2.33 0.14 -7.05
N GLY A 69 -3.30 1.07 -6.92
CA GLY A 69 -3.39 2.22 -7.83
C GLY A 69 -2.51 3.40 -7.41
N VAL A 70 -2.19 3.54 -6.13
CA VAL A 70 -1.46 4.71 -5.60
C VAL A 70 -0.26 4.30 -4.75
N VAL A 71 -0.47 3.49 -3.70
CA VAL A 71 0.58 3.23 -2.70
C VAL A 71 1.80 2.53 -3.31
N MET A 72 1.59 1.43 -4.02
CA MET A 72 2.69 0.66 -4.64
C MET A 72 3.43 1.45 -5.71
N PRO A 73 2.75 2.04 -6.71
CA PRO A 73 3.45 2.81 -7.74
C PRO A 73 4.26 3.98 -7.18
N THR A 74 3.82 4.57 -6.06
CA THR A 74 4.52 5.69 -5.42
C THR A 74 5.68 5.23 -4.55
N LEU A 75 5.50 4.19 -3.73
CA LEU A 75 6.51 3.80 -2.74
C LEU A 75 7.61 2.90 -3.27
N TYR A 76 7.39 2.15 -4.37
CA TYR A 76 8.43 1.28 -4.91
C TYR A 76 9.64 2.03 -5.46
N PRO A 77 9.49 3.12 -6.24
CA PRO A 77 10.63 3.95 -6.65
C PRO A 77 11.37 4.57 -5.46
N ILE A 78 10.63 5.06 -4.45
CA ILE A 78 11.23 5.61 -3.22
C ILE A 78 12.02 4.53 -2.46
N ALA A 79 11.49 3.30 -2.38
CA ALA A 79 12.19 2.17 -1.78
C ALA A 79 13.49 1.83 -2.51
N ALA A 80 13.53 1.93 -3.83
CA ALA A 80 14.74 1.72 -4.62
C ALA A 80 15.83 2.72 -4.24
N GLU A 81 15.51 4.02 -4.20
CA GLU A 81 16.47 5.05 -3.78
C GLU A 81 16.93 4.89 -2.33
N ILE A 82 16.04 4.48 -1.42
CA ILE A 82 16.41 4.21 -0.02
C ILE A 82 17.39 3.04 0.05
N CYS A 83 17.20 2.00 -0.75
CA CYS A 83 18.13 0.87 -0.80
C CYS A 83 19.49 1.25 -1.41
N GLU A 84 19.55 2.18 -2.35
CA GLU A 84 20.80 2.73 -2.85
C GLU A 84 21.58 3.48 -1.75
N LYS A 85 20.88 4.22 -0.90
CA LYS A 85 21.50 4.94 0.24
C LYS A 85 21.97 4.00 1.35
N PHE A 86 21.27 2.91 1.57
CA PHE A 86 21.60 1.90 2.58
C PHE A 86 21.94 0.58 1.92
N SER A 87 23.16 0.41 1.45
CA SER A 87 23.65 -0.76 0.69
C SER A 87 23.46 -2.12 1.38
N SER A 88 23.21 -2.13 2.69
CA SER A 88 22.89 -3.35 3.46
C SER A 88 21.40 -3.69 3.49
N VAL A 89 20.53 -2.86 2.91
CA VAL A 89 19.08 -3.07 2.85
C VAL A 89 18.73 -3.73 1.52
N ASN A 90 18.07 -4.88 1.58
CA ASN A 90 17.61 -5.57 0.37
C ASN A 90 16.30 -4.97 -0.12
N TYR A 91 16.25 -4.61 -1.39
CA TYR A 91 15.05 -4.04 -2.01
C TYR A 91 13.85 -4.99 -1.95
N VAL A 92 14.07 -6.30 -2.12
CA VAL A 92 12.99 -7.31 -2.06
C VAL A 92 12.34 -7.34 -0.68
N ASP A 93 13.12 -7.20 0.38
CA ASP A 93 12.62 -7.19 1.76
C ASP A 93 11.75 -5.96 2.02
N VAL A 94 12.17 -4.79 1.51
CA VAL A 94 11.43 -3.54 1.65
C VAL A 94 10.11 -3.61 0.89
N ILE A 95 10.12 -4.05 -0.38
CA ILE A 95 8.87 -4.15 -1.17
C ILE A 95 7.93 -5.24 -0.64
N ALA A 96 8.46 -6.32 -0.07
CA ALA A 96 7.65 -7.33 0.59
C ALA A 96 6.91 -6.74 1.81
N GLY A 97 7.61 -5.98 2.65
CA GLY A 97 7.03 -5.26 3.78
C GLY A 97 5.98 -4.23 3.37
N ILE A 98 6.28 -3.40 2.34
CA ILE A 98 5.34 -2.43 1.76
C ILE A 98 4.08 -3.15 1.27
N THR A 99 4.26 -4.22 0.49
CA THR A 99 3.16 -4.97 -0.11
C THR A 99 2.28 -5.61 0.96
N ALA A 100 2.86 -6.38 1.86
CA ALA A 100 2.12 -7.07 2.92
C ALA A 100 1.34 -6.09 3.80
N THR A 101 1.99 -5.00 4.24
CA THR A 101 1.37 -4.01 5.13
C THR A 101 0.27 -3.22 4.43
N SER A 102 0.49 -2.78 3.19
CA SER A 102 -0.51 -2.01 2.46
C SER A 102 -1.75 -2.82 2.09
N PHE A 103 -1.61 -4.09 1.74
CA PHE A 103 -2.77 -4.98 1.53
C PHE A 103 -3.50 -5.27 2.84
N ALA A 104 -2.80 -5.51 3.93
CA ALA A 104 -3.41 -5.70 5.24
C ALA A 104 -4.16 -4.45 5.73
N ALA A 105 -3.68 -3.26 5.36
CA ALA A 105 -4.32 -1.98 5.64
C ALA A 105 -5.55 -1.70 4.77
N ALA A 106 -5.64 -2.32 3.58
CA ALA A 106 -6.69 -2.04 2.58
C ALA A 106 -8.12 -2.41 3.01
N ILE A 107 -8.30 -3.08 4.15
CA ILE A 107 -9.61 -3.29 4.78
C ILE A 107 -10.14 -2.04 5.50
N SER A 108 -9.32 -0.98 5.64
CA SER A 108 -9.77 0.29 6.21
C SER A 108 -11.02 0.81 5.50
N PRO A 109 -12.05 1.22 6.22
CA PRO A 109 -13.28 1.73 5.61
C PRO A 109 -13.07 3.02 4.81
N LEU A 110 -11.92 3.69 4.98
CA LEU A 110 -11.53 4.88 4.23
C LEU A 110 -10.78 4.54 2.94
N SER A 111 -10.36 3.29 2.76
CA SER A 111 -9.71 2.80 1.55
C SER A 111 -10.74 2.33 0.51
N THR A 112 -10.30 2.17 -0.73
CA THR A 112 -11.15 1.61 -1.81
C THR A 112 -11.68 0.21 -1.46
N GLY A 113 -10.84 -0.66 -0.86
CA GLY A 113 -11.21 -2.02 -0.47
C GLY A 113 -12.28 -2.04 0.63
N GLY A 114 -12.06 -1.28 1.69
CA GLY A 114 -13.02 -1.18 2.80
C GLY A 114 -14.34 -0.53 2.39
N ALA A 115 -14.32 0.46 1.50
CA ALA A 115 -15.54 1.07 0.95
C ALA A 115 -16.38 0.04 0.17
N ILE A 116 -15.73 -0.86 -0.60
CA ILE A 116 -16.42 -1.96 -1.29
C ILE A 116 -17.03 -2.93 -0.27
N ILE A 117 -16.32 -3.30 0.78
CA ILE A 117 -16.83 -4.17 1.84
C ILE A 117 -18.07 -3.54 2.47
N MET A 118 -18.02 -2.27 2.85
CA MET A 118 -19.14 -1.55 3.48
C MET A 118 -20.34 -1.42 2.55
N SER A 119 -20.12 -1.07 1.28
CA SER A 119 -21.20 -0.95 0.30
C SER A 119 -21.86 -2.31 0.00
N SER A 120 -21.08 -3.38 -0.12
CA SER A 120 -21.60 -4.73 -0.34
C SER A 120 -22.41 -5.22 0.85
N TYR A 121 -21.95 -4.93 2.08
CA TYR A 121 -22.72 -5.29 3.28
C TYR A 121 -24.05 -4.55 3.35
N SER A 122 -24.06 -3.24 3.04
CA SER A 122 -25.27 -2.43 2.99
C SER A 122 -26.25 -2.87 1.91
N ALA A 123 -25.74 -3.36 0.77
CA ALA A 123 -26.59 -3.87 -0.32
C ALA A 123 -27.17 -5.26 -0.02
N ALA A 124 -26.47 -6.09 0.74
CA ALA A 124 -26.91 -7.45 1.06
C ALA A 124 -27.91 -7.52 2.22
N LYS A 125 -27.98 -6.50 3.05
CA LYS A 125 -28.82 -6.44 4.25
C LYS A 125 -29.30 -5.01 4.47
N GLU A 126 -30.59 -4.85 4.81
CA GLU A 126 -31.09 -3.58 5.33
C GLU A 126 -30.36 -3.25 6.65
N THR A 127 -29.47 -2.29 6.59
CA THR A 127 -28.61 -1.93 7.72
C THR A 127 -29.05 -0.63 8.35
N THR A 128 -29.03 -0.59 9.68
CA THR A 128 -29.23 0.64 10.42
C THR A 128 -27.94 1.47 10.45
N THR A 129 -28.05 2.78 10.65
CA THR A 129 -26.89 3.68 10.81
C THR A 129 -25.98 3.22 11.96
N VAL A 130 -26.55 2.64 13.01
CA VAL A 130 -25.79 2.12 14.16
C VAL A 130 -24.94 0.92 13.77
N GLU A 131 -25.48 -0.02 12.98
CA GLU A 131 -24.73 -1.19 12.48
C GLU A 131 -23.61 -0.76 11.54
N MET A 132 -23.85 0.19 10.63
CA MET A 132 -22.83 0.73 9.74
C MET A 132 -21.70 1.43 10.51
N ASN A 133 -22.01 2.22 11.53
CA ASN A 133 -21.01 2.85 12.38
C ASN A 133 -20.18 1.82 13.18
N LYS A 134 -20.81 0.75 13.65
CA LYS A 134 -20.11 -0.35 14.32
C LYS A 134 -19.17 -1.07 13.35
N MET A 135 -19.63 -1.36 12.15
CA MET A 135 -18.81 -1.99 11.11
C MET A 135 -17.62 -1.11 10.72
N PHE A 136 -17.85 0.19 10.52
CA PHE A 136 -16.79 1.16 10.24
C PHE A 136 -15.69 1.12 11.31
N LYS A 137 -16.07 1.24 12.58
CA LYS A 137 -15.12 1.19 13.72
C LYS A 137 -14.37 -0.14 13.76
N THR A 138 -15.06 -1.26 13.55
CA THR A 138 -14.44 -2.58 13.58
C THR A 138 -13.42 -2.74 12.46
N LEU A 139 -13.75 -2.38 11.22
CA LEU A 139 -12.84 -2.46 10.08
C LEU A 139 -11.63 -1.53 10.27
N PHE A 140 -11.85 -0.31 10.79
CA PHE A 140 -10.76 0.62 11.03
C PHE A 140 -9.81 0.10 12.11
N LEU A 141 -10.32 -0.38 13.24
CA LEU A 141 -9.50 -0.96 14.31
C LEU A 141 -8.74 -2.20 13.85
N LEU A 142 -9.40 -3.06 13.06
CA LEU A 142 -8.75 -4.24 12.47
C LEU A 142 -7.62 -3.84 11.52
N SER A 143 -7.84 -2.82 10.72
CA SER A 143 -6.82 -2.29 9.81
C SER A 143 -5.62 -1.73 10.57
N VAL A 144 -5.85 -0.97 11.64
CA VAL A 144 -4.77 -0.46 12.52
C VAL A 144 -4.00 -1.63 13.15
N ALA A 145 -4.70 -2.61 13.72
CA ALA A 145 -4.06 -3.79 14.30
C ALA A 145 -3.21 -4.55 13.28
N ASN A 146 -3.73 -4.76 12.06
CA ASN A 146 -2.99 -5.40 10.97
C ASN A 146 -1.72 -4.64 10.58
N VAL A 147 -1.79 -3.32 10.48
CA VAL A 147 -0.60 -2.49 10.19
C VAL A 147 0.44 -2.65 11.29
N LEU A 148 0.04 -2.56 12.56
CA LEU A 148 0.97 -2.72 13.69
C LEU A 148 1.63 -4.10 13.70
N VAL A 149 0.86 -5.17 13.45
CA VAL A 149 1.40 -6.53 13.35
C VAL A 149 2.40 -6.64 12.19
N ASN A 150 2.06 -6.16 11.00
CA ASN A 150 2.96 -6.25 9.84
C ASN A 150 4.23 -5.40 10.02
N VAL A 151 4.13 -4.23 10.62
CA VAL A 151 5.30 -3.40 10.97
C VAL A 151 6.19 -4.13 11.99
N ALA A 152 5.61 -4.78 12.99
CA ALA A 152 6.35 -5.59 13.95
C ALA A 152 7.03 -6.79 13.27
N LEU A 153 6.34 -7.49 12.38
CA LEU A 153 6.90 -8.59 11.58
C LEU A 153 8.05 -8.11 10.69
N SER A 154 7.91 -6.94 10.07
CA SER A 154 8.98 -6.31 9.29
C SER A 154 10.20 -5.98 10.17
N ALA A 155 9.98 -5.45 11.37
CA ALA A 155 11.05 -5.14 12.33
C ALA A 155 11.75 -6.41 12.85
N LEU A 156 11.04 -7.53 12.96
CA LEU A 156 11.58 -8.85 13.33
C LEU A 156 12.30 -9.55 12.16
N GLY A 157 12.29 -8.97 10.96
CA GLY A 157 12.93 -9.53 9.78
C GLY A 157 12.18 -10.70 9.13
N VAL A 158 10.88 -10.87 9.41
CA VAL A 158 10.06 -11.94 8.79
C VAL A 158 9.98 -11.80 7.28
N PHE A 159 10.10 -10.57 6.76
CA PHE A 159 10.13 -10.29 5.33
C PHE A 159 11.53 -10.32 4.72
N ASN A 160 12.56 -10.80 5.43
CA ASN A 160 13.92 -10.96 4.91
C ASN A 160 13.97 -12.15 3.92
N LEU A 161 13.38 -11.93 2.74
CA LEU A 161 13.34 -12.92 1.66
C LEU A 161 14.63 -12.94 0.85
N GLY A 162 15.44 -11.88 0.93
CA GLY A 162 16.70 -11.73 0.20
C GLY A 162 17.78 -12.74 0.57
N GLY A 163 17.62 -13.49 1.66
CA GLY A 163 18.49 -14.63 2.02
C GLY A 163 18.05 -15.98 1.44
N LEU A 164 16.94 -16.00 0.68
CA LEU A 164 16.37 -17.22 0.07
C LEU A 164 16.69 -17.35 -1.42
N PHE A 165 17.27 -16.30 -2.05
CA PHE A 165 17.60 -16.25 -3.48
C PHE A 165 19.07 -15.92 -3.71
#